data_efe9a98b89524dce45bddec5004148a5
#
_entry.id   efe9a98b89524dce45bddec5004148a5
#
_cell.length_a   1.000
_cell.length_b   1.000
_cell.length_c   1.000
_cell.angle_alpha   90.00
_cell.angle_beta   90.00
_cell.angle_gamma   90.00
#
_symmetry.space_group_name_H-M   'P 1'
#
loop_
_entity.id
_entity.type
_entity.pdbx_description
1 polymer ?
#
loop_
_entity_poly.entity_id
_entity_poly.type
_entity_poly.pdbx_seq_one_letter_code
_entity_poly.pdbx_strand_id
1 'polypeptide(L)'
;MHAYVINLDRSPDRRAHMIAELKKTGLDYEFVPACDGRDLDPDDPSVITPELHAKSPFPANHGATSLSHIRCYERMVAQGLDAVLVLEDDVLLPADANELTDAVAAHLTGAEVALLSFTNPEPMKMAREGAAPLPQGRTLALPIDPGQLASGGAYVITREAGERMIKSLVPVRACADEWLYFYRAGLLDRVRCVVPQTVSGANQFHSMQGSYTLGNGLKSRLLLPLVRRRLPGVQQVLVYRRRLIGDRSRRHEIVDAPFKEKPSRLD
;
A
#
# COMPACT_ATOMS: atom_id res chain seq x y z
N MET A 1 18.49 1.47 -5.94
CA MET A 1 17.42 0.80 -5.12
C MET A 1 17.05 -0.54 -5.75
N HIS A 2 16.87 -1.60 -4.92
CA HIS A 2 16.31 -2.87 -5.37
C HIS A 2 14.78 -2.85 -5.26
N ALA A 3 14.07 -3.35 -6.28
CA ALA A 3 12.61 -3.35 -6.32
C ALA A 3 12.05 -4.77 -6.38
N TYR A 4 11.06 -5.07 -5.56
CA TYR A 4 10.24 -6.26 -5.66
C TYR A 4 8.91 -5.94 -6.32
N VAL A 5 8.56 -6.70 -7.37
CA VAL A 5 7.29 -6.57 -8.08
C VAL A 5 6.42 -7.77 -7.78
N ILE A 6 5.34 -7.54 -7.06
CA ILE A 6 4.35 -8.56 -6.74
C ILE A 6 3.51 -8.85 -7.98
N ASN A 7 3.56 -10.08 -8.49
CA ASN A 7 2.81 -10.44 -9.69
C ASN A 7 2.28 -11.89 -9.59
N LEU A 8 1.02 -12.07 -9.96
CA LEU A 8 0.42 -13.40 -10.10
C LEU A 8 0.93 -14.09 -11.36
N ASP A 9 1.34 -15.35 -11.27
CA ASP A 9 1.86 -16.13 -12.41
C ASP A 9 0.86 -16.19 -13.58
N ARG A 10 -0.45 -16.16 -13.27
CA ARG A 10 -1.55 -16.14 -14.25
C ARG A 10 -1.82 -14.78 -14.89
N SER A 11 -1.04 -13.75 -14.58
CA SER A 11 -1.18 -12.37 -15.11
C SER A 11 0.03 -11.96 -15.95
N PRO A 12 0.32 -12.64 -17.08
CA PRO A 12 1.48 -12.34 -17.92
C PRO A 12 1.42 -10.98 -18.59
N ASP A 13 0.23 -10.46 -18.84
CA ASP A 13 -0.03 -9.13 -19.38
C ASP A 13 0.44 -8.02 -18.41
N ARG A 14 0.13 -8.16 -17.11
CA ARG A 14 0.60 -7.25 -16.07
C ARG A 14 2.12 -7.36 -15.85
N ARG A 15 2.66 -8.58 -15.93
CA ARG A 15 4.12 -8.80 -15.90
C ARG A 15 4.81 -8.08 -17.05
N ALA A 16 4.28 -8.19 -18.28
CA ALA A 16 4.82 -7.50 -19.45
C ALA A 16 4.74 -5.97 -19.31
N HIS A 17 3.65 -5.45 -18.75
CA HIS A 17 3.49 -4.04 -18.42
C HIS A 17 4.60 -3.57 -17.48
N MET A 18 4.82 -4.27 -16.36
CA MET A 18 5.84 -3.87 -15.39
C MET A 18 7.26 -3.96 -15.95
N ILE A 19 7.56 -4.97 -16.80
CA ILE A 19 8.85 -5.00 -17.51
C ILE A 19 9.05 -3.75 -18.35
N ALA A 20 8.01 -3.27 -19.05
CA ALA A 20 8.08 -2.06 -19.86
C ALA A 20 8.26 -0.80 -18.99
N GLU A 21 7.60 -0.72 -17.84
CA GLU A 21 7.76 0.40 -16.90
C GLU A 21 9.17 0.42 -16.29
N LEU A 22 9.66 -0.71 -15.80
CA LEU A 22 10.95 -0.82 -15.13
C LEU A 22 12.14 -0.52 -16.06
N LYS A 23 12.05 -0.90 -17.34
CA LYS A 23 13.08 -0.56 -18.34
C LYS A 23 13.35 0.95 -18.49
N LYS A 24 12.40 1.80 -18.11
CA LYS A 24 12.54 3.26 -18.20
C LYS A 24 13.29 3.86 -17.02
N THR A 25 13.42 3.09 -15.91
CA THR A 25 13.81 3.63 -14.61
C THR A 25 15.25 3.32 -14.20
N GLY A 26 15.86 2.29 -14.79
CA GLY A 26 17.17 1.79 -14.36
C GLY A 26 17.18 1.12 -12.99
N LEU A 27 16.01 0.79 -12.43
CA LEU A 27 15.89 0.02 -11.20
C LEU A 27 16.38 -1.41 -11.40
N ASP A 28 17.14 -1.93 -10.43
CA ASP A 28 17.34 -3.37 -10.26
C ASP A 28 16.06 -3.97 -9.65
N TYR A 29 15.57 -5.09 -10.21
CA TYR A 29 14.28 -5.61 -9.79
C TYR A 29 14.16 -7.13 -9.86
N GLU A 30 13.29 -7.66 -9.03
CA GLU A 30 12.89 -9.05 -8.99
C GLU A 30 11.36 -9.18 -8.94
N PHE A 31 10.79 -10.13 -9.71
CA PHE A 31 9.39 -10.49 -9.57
C PHE A 31 9.21 -11.46 -8.41
N VAL A 32 8.34 -11.10 -7.46
CA VAL A 32 7.94 -11.95 -6.35
C VAL A 32 6.60 -12.60 -6.70
N PRO A 33 6.51 -13.94 -6.78
CA PRO A 33 5.26 -14.63 -7.04
C PRO A 33 4.22 -14.29 -5.97
N ALA A 34 3.10 -13.73 -6.39
CA ALA A 34 2.00 -13.38 -5.49
C ALA A 34 1.29 -14.63 -4.99
N CYS A 35 0.75 -14.56 -3.77
CA CYS A 35 -0.23 -15.54 -3.31
C CYS A 35 -1.52 -15.38 -4.11
N ASP A 36 -2.09 -16.47 -4.59
CA ASP A 36 -3.42 -16.42 -5.22
C ASP A 36 -4.51 -16.66 -4.18
N GLY A 37 -5.45 -15.73 -4.07
CA GLY A 37 -6.58 -15.88 -3.14
C GLY A 37 -7.51 -17.05 -3.44
N ARG A 38 -7.38 -17.68 -4.62
CA ARG A 38 -8.12 -18.88 -4.96
C ARG A 38 -7.56 -20.14 -4.29
N ASP A 39 -6.29 -20.08 -3.86
CA ASP A 39 -5.56 -21.19 -3.23
C ASP A 39 -5.58 -21.08 -1.70
N LEU A 40 -6.18 -20.01 -1.14
CA LEU A 40 -6.30 -19.80 0.29
C LEU A 40 -7.67 -20.22 0.80
N ASP A 41 -7.69 -20.95 1.91
CA ASP A 41 -8.88 -21.16 2.72
C ASP A 41 -9.08 -19.92 3.62
N PRO A 42 -10.12 -19.09 3.37
CA PRO A 42 -10.36 -17.91 4.19
C PRO A 42 -10.90 -18.25 5.59
N ASP A 43 -11.38 -19.47 5.80
CA ASP A 43 -11.93 -19.94 7.08
C ASP A 43 -10.85 -20.57 7.97
N ASP A 44 -9.61 -20.73 7.47
CA ASP A 44 -8.47 -21.20 8.28
C ASP A 44 -7.91 -20.05 9.15
N PRO A 45 -8.12 -20.10 10.49
CA PRO A 45 -7.68 -19.05 11.41
C PRO A 45 -6.15 -19.00 11.56
N SER A 46 -5.42 -20.01 11.11
CA SER A 46 -3.94 -19.99 11.08
C SER A 46 -3.40 -19.16 9.92
N VAL A 47 -4.23 -18.90 8.90
CA VAL A 47 -3.90 -18.10 7.71
C VAL A 47 -4.49 -16.70 7.83
N ILE A 48 -5.78 -16.58 8.14
CA ILE A 48 -6.52 -15.30 8.23
C ILE A 48 -7.27 -15.27 9.57
N THR A 49 -7.08 -14.20 10.35
CA THR A 49 -7.78 -14.08 11.62
C THR A 49 -9.30 -13.93 11.44
N PRO A 50 -10.12 -14.42 12.39
CA PRO A 50 -11.58 -14.27 12.35
C PRO A 50 -12.02 -12.81 12.25
N GLU A 51 -11.29 -11.87 12.85
CA GLU A 51 -11.58 -10.43 12.81
C GLU A 51 -11.41 -9.86 11.40
N LEU A 52 -10.33 -10.22 10.70
CA LEU A 52 -10.12 -9.80 9.31
C LEU A 52 -11.16 -10.46 8.41
N HIS A 53 -11.44 -11.75 8.60
CA HIS A 53 -12.47 -12.48 7.85
C HIS A 53 -13.83 -11.79 7.97
N ALA A 54 -14.25 -11.41 9.19
CA ALA A 54 -15.53 -10.76 9.43
C ALA A 54 -15.64 -9.35 8.80
N LYS A 55 -14.54 -8.60 8.81
CA LYS A 55 -14.48 -7.22 8.27
C LYS A 55 -14.35 -7.19 6.76
N SER A 56 -13.67 -8.17 6.16
CA SER A 56 -13.32 -8.16 4.75
C SER A 56 -14.47 -8.59 3.86
N PRO A 57 -14.78 -7.87 2.77
CA PRO A 57 -15.69 -8.35 1.74
C PRO A 57 -15.09 -9.48 0.89
N PHE A 58 -13.76 -9.62 0.85
CA PHE A 58 -13.01 -10.61 0.08
C PHE A 58 -11.84 -11.15 0.92
N PRO A 59 -12.09 -11.92 2.00
CA PRO A 59 -11.06 -12.28 2.96
C PRO A 59 -9.90 -13.05 2.33
N ALA A 60 -10.15 -14.03 1.45
CA ALA A 60 -9.10 -14.76 0.75
C ALA A 60 -8.19 -13.85 -0.10
N ASN A 61 -8.77 -12.88 -0.83
CA ASN A 61 -7.99 -11.97 -1.65
C ASN A 61 -7.17 -11.00 -0.79
N HIS A 62 -7.76 -10.44 0.28
CA HIS A 62 -7.04 -9.56 1.19
C HIS A 62 -5.92 -10.29 1.92
N GLY A 63 -6.18 -11.53 2.37
CA GLY A 63 -5.17 -12.41 2.95
C GLY A 63 -4.02 -12.68 1.99
N ALA A 64 -4.35 -13.07 0.75
CA ALA A 64 -3.36 -13.35 -0.29
C ALA A 64 -2.51 -12.11 -0.65
N THR A 65 -3.12 -10.93 -0.75
CA THR A 65 -2.37 -9.68 -0.96
C THR A 65 -1.41 -9.43 0.19
N SER A 66 -1.87 -9.51 1.44
CA SER A 66 -1.02 -9.28 2.61
C SER A 66 0.14 -10.28 2.69
N LEU A 67 -0.11 -11.57 2.43
CA LEU A 67 0.95 -12.58 2.36
C LEU A 67 1.94 -12.31 1.22
N SER A 68 1.49 -11.78 0.09
CA SER A 68 2.38 -11.41 -1.03
C SER A 68 3.35 -10.29 -0.64
N HIS A 69 2.88 -9.29 0.11
CA HIS A 69 3.74 -8.24 0.65
C HIS A 69 4.71 -8.78 1.70
N ILE A 70 4.28 -9.68 2.58
CA ILE A 70 5.15 -10.34 3.56
C ILE A 70 6.27 -11.11 2.87
N ARG A 71 6.02 -11.82 1.76
CA ARG A 71 7.07 -12.48 0.97
C ARG A 71 8.15 -11.51 0.47
N CYS A 72 7.78 -10.28 0.12
CA CYS A 72 8.77 -9.26 -0.23
C CYS A 72 9.65 -8.90 0.98
N TYR A 73 9.08 -8.80 2.17
CA TYR A 73 9.84 -8.51 3.39
C TYR A 73 10.76 -9.66 3.77
N GLU A 74 10.29 -10.91 3.67
CA GLU A 74 11.11 -12.12 3.90
C GLU A 74 12.32 -12.17 2.95
N ARG A 75 12.12 -11.85 1.65
CA ARG A 75 13.22 -11.78 0.68
C ARG A 75 14.20 -10.66 1.00
N MET A 76 13.72 -9.47 1.34
CA MET A 76 14.55 -8.35 1.77
C MET A 76 15.47 -8.74 2.92
N VAL A 77 14.92 -9.38 3.95
CA VAL A 77 15.68 -9.85 5.12
C VAL A 77 16.69 -10.94 4.72
N ALA A 78 16.26 -11.93 3.92
CA ALA A 78 17.12 -13.02 3.47
C ALA A 78 18.30 -12.54 2.59
N GLN A 79 18.08 -11.49 1.79
CA GLN A 79 19.12 -10.90 0.94
C GLN A 79 19.95 -9.83 1.66
N GLY A 80 19.64 -9.52 2.92
CA GLY A 80 20.40 -8.57 3.73
C GLY A 80 20.26 -7.12 3.27
N LEU A 81 19.17 -6.76 2.57
CA LEU A 81 18.93 -5.40 2.07
C LEU A 81 18.40 -4.50 3.19
N ASP A 82 18.89 -3.28 3.30
CA ASP A 82 18.47 -2.32 4.34
C ASP A 82 17.11 -1.68 4.06
N ALA A 83 16.77 -1.52 2.79
CA ALA A 83 15.48 -1.04 2.31
C ALA A 83 15.22 -1.56 0.90
N VAL A 84 13.94 -1.67 0.54
CA VAL A 84 13.49 -2.08 -0.80
C VAL A 84 12.29 -1.25 -1.26
N LEU A 85 12.15 -1.13 -2.57
CA LEU A 85 10.91 -0.66 -3.20
C LEU A 85 9.98 -1.85 -3.42
N VAL A 86 8.77 -1.79 -2.91
CA VAL A 86 7.72 -2.78 -3.17
C VAL A 86 6.70 -2.20 -4.13
N LEU A 87 6.38 -2.95 -5.19
CA LEU A 87 5.47 -2.55 -6.27
C LEU A 87 4.40 -3.60 -6.50
N GLU A 88 3.14 -3.18 -6.65
CA GLU A 88 2.11 -4.00 -7.30
C GLU A 88 2.27 -3.95 -8.83
N ASP A 89 1.70 -4.92 -9.53
CA ASP A 89 1.92 -5.14 -10.97
C ASP A 89 1.06 -4.28 -11.91
N ASP A 90 0.40 -3.25 -11.37
CA ASP A 90 -0.46 -2.33 -12.13
C ASP A 90 -0.12 -0.85 -11.89
N VAL A 91 1.13 -0.54 -11.63
CA VAL A 91 1.58 0.84 -11.42
C VAL A 91 2.26 1.44 -12.63
N LEU A 92 2.26 2.78 -12.70
CA LEU A 92 3.04 3.60 -13.64
C LEU A 92 4.16 4.29 -12.87
N LEU A 93 5.40 4.13 -13.34
CA LEU A 93 6.61 4.66 -12.69
C LEU A 93 7.10 5.93 -13.36
N PRO A 94 7.60 6.91 -12.60
CA PRO A 94 8.36 8.03 -13.17
C PRO A 94 9.72 7.53 -13.70
N ALA A 95 10.26 8.18 -14.71
CA ALA A 95 11.53 7.76 -15.32
C ALA A 95 12.72 7.83 -14.34
N ASP A 96 12.65 8.73 -13.37
CA ASP A 96 13.65 8.92 -12.32
C ASP A 96 13.36 8.09 -11.05
N ALA A 97 12.56 7.03 -11.14
CA ALA A 97 12.16 6.22 -9.98
C ALA A 97 13.37 5.68 -9.19
N ASN A 98 14.47 5.32 -9.86
CA ASN A 98 15.67 4.84 -9.17
C ASN A 98 16.30 5.93 -8.29
N GLU A 99 16.58 7.11 -8.87
CA GLU A 99 17.11 8.25 -8.14
C GLU A 99 16.19 8.68 -6.98
N LEU A 100 14.88 8.75 -7.27
CA LEU A 100 13.88 9.11 -6.27
C LEU A 100 13.87 8.14 -5.08
N THR A 101 13.86 6.84 -5.35
CA THR A 101 13.75 5.83 -4.28
C THR A 101 15.03 5.70 -3.47
N ASP A 102 16.21 5.91 -4.08
CA ASP A 102 17.48 6.02 -3.36
C ASP A 102 17.49 7.24 -2.43
N ALA A 103 17.02 8.40 -2.93
CA ALA A 103 16.89 9.61 -2.11
C ALA A 103 15.87 9.43 -0.97
N VAL A 104 14.75 8.74 -1.21
CA VAL A 104 13.77 8.41 -0.18
C VAL A 104 14.41 7.53 0.90
N ALA A 105 15.06 6.43 0.51
CA ALA A 105 15.68 5.50 1.45
C ALA A 105 16.73 6.16 2.35
N ALA A 106 17.49 7.12 1.82
CA ALA A 106 18.48 7.87 2.58
C ALA A 106 17.88 8.69 3.76
N HIS A 107 16.59 8.96 3.72
CA HIS A 107 15.85 9.67 4.78
C HIS A 107 15.09 8.76 5.74
N LEU A 108 15.01 7.45 5.46
CA LEU A 108 14.30 6.51 6.34
C LEU A 108 15.23 5.98 7.43
N THR A 109 14.70 5.87 8.65
CA THR A 109 15.43 5.37 9.82
C THR A 109 14.52 4.53 10.70
N GLY A 110 15.06 3.45 11.31
CA GLY A 110 14.23 2.57 12.13
C GLY A 110 13.15 1.86 11.31
N ALA A 111 12.00 1.59 11.88
CA ALA A 111 10.90 0.92 11.21
C ALA A 111 9.99 1.91 10.47
N GLU A 112 10.41 2.34 9.29
CA GLU A 112 9.67 3.33 8.49
C GLU A 112 9.23 2.81 7.12
N VAL A 113 8.17 3.41 6.61
CA VAL A 113 7.68 3.23 5.25
C VAL A 113 7.46 4.59 4.60
N ALA A 114 7.78 4.71 3.30
CA ALA A 114 7.49 5.88 2.48
C ALA A 114 6.62 5.50 1.28
N LEU A 115 5.40 6.03 1.24
CA LEU A 115 4.43 5.77 0.18
C LEU A 115 4.71 6.67 -1.02
N LEU A 116 4.89 6.07 -2.20
CA LEU A 116 4.98 6.77 -3.48
C LEU A 116 3.62 6.83 -4.19
N SER A 117 2.73 5.89 -3.83
CA SER A 117 1.34 5.82 -4.25
C SER A 117 0.44 5.75 -3.03
N PHE A 118 -0.52 6.65 -2.93
CA PHE A 118 -1.52 6.62 -1.88
C PHE A 118 -2.84 7.21 -2.39
N THR A 119 -3.95 6.79 -1.81
CA THR A 119 -5.28 7.30 -2.13
C THR A 119 -5.93 7.88 -0.90
N ASN A 120 -6.63 9.00 -1.09
CA ASN A 120 -7.41 9.64 -0.05
C ASN A 120 -8.62 10.34 -0.68
N PRO A 121 -9.80 10.32 -0.04
CA PRO A 121 -10.99 11.01 -0.54
C PRO A 121 -10.89 12.55 -0.50
N GLU A 122 -9.95 13.11 0.26
CA GLU A 122 -9.76 14.55 0.43
C GLU A 122 -8.30 14.97 0.25
N PRO A 123 -8.01 16.26 -0.01
CA PRO A 123 -6.63 16.75 -0.06
C PRO A 123 -5.91 16.44 1.25
N MET A 124 -4.73 15.83 1.13
CA MET A 124 -3.94 15.46 2.30
C MET A 124 -3.16 16.63 2.86
N LYS A 125 -3.25 16.82 4.17
CA LYS A 125 -2.39 17.75 4.91
C LYS A 125 -1.14 17.02 5.37
N MET A 126 0.01 17.57 4.99
CA MET A 126 1.33 17.06 5.35
C MET A 126 1.98 18.02 6.33
N ALA A 127 2.62 17.50 7.37
CA ALA A 127 3.40 18.30 8.30
C ALA A 127 4.64 18.88 7.62
N ARG A 128 4.92 20.18 7.87
CA ARG A 128 6.21 20.79 7.48
C ARG A 128 7.34 20.27 8.36
N GLU A 129 7.05 20.00 9.62
CA GLU A 129 7.99 19.40 10.55
C GLU A 129 8.42 18.00 10.07
N GLY A 130 9.70 17.75 10.04
CA GLY A 130 10.28 16.48 9.57
C GLY A 130 10.14 16.24 8.06
N ALA A 131 9.69 17.24 7.29
CA ALA A 131 9.70 17.18 5.83
C ALA A 131 11.14 17.30 5.31
N ALA A 132 11.47 16.49 4.28
CA ALA A 132 12.78 16.49 3.64
C ALA A 132 12.64 16.74 2.13
N PRO A 133 13.51 17.55 1.52
CA PRO A 133 13.51 17.77 0.08
C PRO A 133 13.94 16.50 -0.66
N LEU A 134 13.30 16.22 -1.78
CA LEU A 134 13.63 15.15 -2.70
C LEU A 134 13.92 15.71 -4.10
N PRO A 135 14.54 14.90 -5.00
CA PRO A 135 14.82 15.31 -6.37
C PRO A 135 13.58 15.85 -7.09
N GLN A 136 13.82 16.75 -8.06
CA GLN A 136 12.80 17.36 -8.93
C GLN A 136 11.68 18.11 -8.17
N GLY A 137 12.02 18.75 -7.05
CA GLY A 137 11.09 19.58 -6.29
C GLY A 137 10.03 18.79 -5.50
N ARG A 138 10.23 17.48 -5.33
CA ARG A 138 9.39 16.64 -4.47
C ARG A 138 9.76 16.81 -2.99
N THR A 139 8.92 16.35 -2.13
CA THR A 139 9.12 16.39 -0.67
C THR A 139 8.71 15.05 -0.06
N LEU A 140 9.52 14.52 0.83
CA LEU A 140 9.15 13.44 1.73
C LEU A 140 8.55 14.05 3.00
N ALA A 141 7.28 13.80 3.30
CA ALA A 141 6.58 14.45 4.40
C ALA A 141 5.75 13.45 5.22
N LEU A 142 5.42 13.84 6.44
CA LEU A 142 4.54 13.08 7.34
C LEU A 142 3.09 13.55 7.13
N PRO A 143 2.12 12.66 6.93
CA PRO A 143 0.70 13.03 6.92
C PRO A 143 0.27 13.45 8.31
N ILE A 144 -0.48 14.54 8.44
CA ILE A 144 -1.04 14.99 9.73
C ILE A 144 -1.95 13.90 10.33
N ASP A 145 -2.70 13.21 9.48
CA ASP A 145 -3.55 12.11 9.87
C ASP A 145 -3.27 10.87 9.01
N PRO A 146 -2.46 9.91 9.52
CA PRO A 146 -2.17 8.67 8.80
C PRO A 146 -3.40 7.78 8.59
N GLY A 147 -4.53 8.03 9.28
CA GLY A 147 -5.80 7.31 9.08
C GLY A 147 -6.45 7.59 7.72
N GLN A 148 -5.95 8.58 7.00
CA GLN A 148 -6.42 8.88 5.66
C GLN A 148 -5.66 8.13 4.56
N LEU A 149 -4.61 7.39 4.90
CA LEU A 149 -3.78 6.67 3.93
C LEU A 149 -4.38 5.32 3.56
N ALA A 150 -4.42 5.05 2.28
CA ALA A 150 -4.71 3.74 1.71
C ALA A 150 -3.88 3.52 0.43
N SER A 151 -3.74 2.30 -0.02
CA SER A 151 -2.98 1.81 -1.16
C SER A 151 -1.60 1.28 -0.78
N GLY A 152 -1.33 0.05 -1.21
CA GLY A 152 -0.04 -0.62 -1.14
C GLY A 152 0.69 -0.70 -2.49
N GLY A 153 0.24 0.09 -3.50
CA GLY A 153 0.70 -0.06 -4.89
C GLY A 153 2.18 0.24 -5.11
N ALA A 154 2.77 1.18 -4.35
CA ALA A 154 4.19 1.50 -4.43
C ALA A 154 4.69 2.16 -3.14
N TYR A 155 5.71 1.59 -2.51
CA TYR A 155 6.32 2.14 -1.31
C TYR A 155 7.74 1.64 -1.08
N VAL A 156 8.57 2.45 -0.43
CA VAL A 156 9.88 2.04 0.11
C VAL A 156 9.68 1.65 1.56
N ILE A 157 10.24 0.50 1.96
CA ILE A 157 10.17 -0.01 3.34
C ILE A 157 11.56 -0.37 3.83
N THR A 158 11.85 -0.07 5.10
CA THR A 158 13.11 -0.45 5.76
C THR A 158 13.09 -1.91 6.22
N ARG A 159 14.27 -2.52 6.36
CA ARG A 159 14.42 -3.89 6.88
C ARG A 159 13.78 -4.04 8.26
N GLU A 160 14.00 -3.10 9.17
CA GLU A 160 13.43 -3.16 10.52
C GLU A 160 11.91 -3.19 10.50
N ALA A 161 11.27 -2.38 9.63
CA ALA A 161 9.82 -2.45 9.43
C ALA A 161 9.38 -3.80 8.89
N GLY A 162 10.07 -4.32 7.88
CA GLY A 162 9.80 -5.65 7.31
C GLY A 162 9.90 -6.76 8.34
N GLU A 163 10.94 -6.77 9.18
CA GLU A 163 11.13 -7.75 10.26
C GLU A 163 10.00 -7.71 11.30
N ARG A 164 9.55 -6.49 11.69
CA ARG A 164 8.41 -6.33 12.59
C ARG A 164 7.12 -6.84 11.96
N MET A 165 6.90 -6.57 10.65
CA MET A 165 5.74 -7.04 9.91
C MET A 165 5.71 -8.56 9.80
N ILE A 166 6.82 -9.22 9.43
CA ILE A 166 6.93 -10.68 9.34
C ILE A 166 6.53 -11.34 10.67
N LYS A 167 7.05 -10.83 11.79
CA LYS A 167 6.79 -11.40 13.13
C LYS A 167 5.34 -11.25 13.59
N SER A 168 4.60 -10.27 13.07
CA SER A 168 3.33 -9.84 13.67
C SER A 168 2.10 -10.04 12.79
N LEU A 169 2.27 -10.22 11.48
CA LEU A 169 1.16 -10.25 10.54
C LEU A 169 0.75 -11.66 10.07
N VAL A 170 1.34 -12.71 10.60
CA VAL A 170 0.89 -14.09 10.35
C VAL A 170 0.41 -14.69 11.68
N PRO A 171 -0.85 -15.15 11.78
CA PRO A 171 -1.91 -15.11 10.76
C PRO A 171 -2.29 -13.68 10.35
N VAL A 172 -2.77 -13.52 9.10
CA VAL A 172 -3.08 -12.21 8.53
C VAL A 172 -4.25 -11.57 9.28
N ARG A 173 -4.01 -10.40 9.86
CA ARG A 173 -4.99 -9.67 10.71
C ARG A 173 -5.36 -8.29 10.18
N ALA A 174 -4.68 -7.84 9.13
CA ALA A 174 -4.89 -6.54 8.50
C ALA A 174 -4.63 -6.63 7.00
N CYS A 175 -5.27 -5.78 6.19
CA CYS A 175 -4.96 -5.65 4.78
C CYS A 175 -3.57 -5.03 4.60
N ALA A 176 -2.92 -5.30 3.47
CA ALA A 176 -1.55 -4.84 3.17
C ALA A 176 -1.38 -3.31 3.18
N ASP A 177 -2.46 -2.57 3.06
CA ASP A 177 -2.50 -1.10 3.01
C ASP A 177 -3.17 -0.44 4.24
N GLU A 178 -3.35 -1.18 5.32
CA GLU A 178 -3.86 -0.64 6.59
C GLU A 178 -2.75 0.08 7.40
N TRP A 179 -2.16 1.12 6.81
CA TRP A 179 -1.01 1.84 7.36
C TRP A 179 -1.25 2.40 8.76
N LEU A 180 -2.46 2.89 9.06
CA LEU A 180 -2.81 3.35 10.40
C LEU A 180 -2.76 2.22 11.44
N TYR A 181 -3.25 1.02 11.06
CA TYR A 181 -3.17 -0.14 11.93
C TYR A 181 -1.71 -0.49 12.25
N PHE A 182 -0.84 -0.58 11.23
CA PHE A 182 0.57 -0.90 11.43
C PHE A 182 1.30 0.13 12.29
N TYR A 183 0.98 1.42 12.07
CA TYR A 183 1.52 2.50 12.89
C TYR A 183 1.06 2.39 14.34
N ARG A 184 -0.23 2.19 14.62
CA ARG A 184 -0.79 2.06 15.97
C ARG A 184 -0.29 0.82 16.70
N ALA A 185 -0.17 -0.31 15.99
CA ALA A 185 0.37 -1.56 16.52
C ALA A 185 1.88 -1.50 16.82
N GLY A 186 2.58 -0.41 16.48
CA GLY A 186 4.01 -0.26 16.71
C GLY A 186 4.89 -1.04 15.73
N LEU A 187 4.30 -1.54 14.63
CA LEU A 187 5.05 -2.20 13.57
C LEU A 187 5.82 -1.19 12.72
N LEU A 188 5.30 0.04 12.65
CA LEU A 188 5.94 1.18 12.00
C LEU A 188 6.15 2.31 13.01
N ASP A 189 7.34 2.92 12.99
CA ASP A 189 7.63 4.13 13.75
C ASP A 189 7.05 5.37 13.06
N ARG A 190 7.09 5.40 11.71
CA ARG A 190 6.50 6.46 10.89
C ARG A 190 6.01 5.91 9.56
N VAL A 191 4.97 6.57 9.04
CA VAL A 191 4.48 6.42 7.65
C VAL A 191 4.67 7.76 6.97
N ARG A 192 5.55 7.81 5.97
CA ARG A 192 5.84 9.01 5.19
C ARG A 192 5.18 8.94 3.81
N CYS A 193 5.06 10.07 3.15
CA CYS A 193 4.53 10.17 1.79
C CYS A 193 5.46 11.01 0.91
N VAL A 194 5.66 10.59 -0.32
CA VAL A 194 6.30 11.42 -1.36
C VAL A 194 5.24 12.32 -2.00
N VAL A 195 5.42 13.64 -1.91
CA VAL A 195 4.49 14.61 -2.47
C VAL A 195 5.22 15.57 -3.44
N PRO A 196 4.59 15.93 -4.57
CA PRO A 196 3.35 15.35 -5.10
C PRO A 196 3.48 13.85 -5.35
N GLN A 197 2.35 13.13 -5.31
CA GLN A 197 2.33 11.68 -5.59
C GLN A 197 2.96 11.38 -6.96
N THR A 198 3.90 10.45 -7.00
CA THR A 198 4.73 10.17 -8.18
C THR A 198 4.37 8.90 -8.92
N VAL A 199 3.80 7.92 -8.20
CA VAL A 199 3.37 6.63 -8.75
C VAL A 199 1.84 6.60 -8.80
N SER A 200 1.28 6.14 -9.90
CA SER A 200 -0.17 6.00 -10.08
C SER A 200 -0.52 4.62 -10.62
N GLY A 201 -1.75 4.18 -10.41
CA GLY A 201 -2.25 2.94 -11.00
C GLY A 201 -2.44 3.06 -12.52
N ALA A 202 -2.13 2.00 -13.24
CA ALA A 202 -2.40 1.88 -14.67
C ALA A 202 -3.90 1.61 -14.88
N ASN A 203 -4.61 2.56 -15.50
CA ASN A 203 -6.06 2.51 -15.68
C ASN A 203 -6.55 1.36 -16.59
N GLN A 204 -5.65 0.73 -17.35
CA GLN A 204 -5.96 -0.38 -18.24
C GLN A 204 -6.22 -1.70 -17.51
N PHE A 205 -5.72 -1.84 -16.29
CA PHE A 205 -5.92 -3.04 -15.48
C PHE A 205 -7.08 -2.81 -14.50
N HIS A 206 -8.13 -3.59 -14.64
CA HIS A 206 -9.19 -3.62 -13.64
C HIS A 206 -8.67 -4.39 -12.43
N SER A 207 -8.35 -3.68 -11.35
CA SER A 207 -8.10 -4.31 -10.08
C SER A 207 -9.35 -5.12 -9.69
N MET A 208 -9.22 -6.44 -9.55
CA MET A 208 -10.29 -7.31 -9.04
C MET A 208 -10.63 -6.98 -7.57
N GLN A 209 -9.72 -6.35 -6.89
CA GLN A 209 -9.91 -5.71 -5.61
C GLN A 209 -10.31 -4.26 -5.84
N GLY A 210 -11.58 -4.02 -6.10
CA GLY A 210 -12.10 -2.72 -5.75
C GLY A 210 -11.84 -2.55 -4.26
N SER A 211 -10.83 -1.77 -3.86
CA SER A 211 -10.63 -1.38 -2.47
C SER A 211 -11.84 -0.55 -2.05
N TYR A 212 -12.86 -1.25 -1.66
CA TYR A 212 -14.05 -0.67 -1.08
C TYR A 212 -13.74 -0.51 0.40
N THR A 213 -13.14 0.59 0.76
CA THR A 213 -13.21 1.09 2.11
C THR A 213 -14.68 1.44 2.33
N LEU A 214 -15.48 0.41 2.51
CA LEU A 214 -16.78 0.57 3.11
C LEU A 214 -16.46 0.92 4.56
N GLY A 215 -16.51 2.23 4.91
CA GLY A 215 -16.32 2.66 6.28
C GLY A 215 -17.23 1.86 7.23
N ASN A 216 -16.93 1.80 8.51
CA ASN A 216 -17.64 1.01 9.53
C ASN A 216 -19.11 1.45 9.80
N GLY A 217 -19.74 2.15 8.88
CA GLY A 217 -21.10 2.68 9.02
C GLY A 217 -22.21 1.69 8.63
N LEU A 218 -23.45 1.98 9.07
CA LEU A 218 -24.64 1.19 8.77
C LEU A 218 -24.84 0.95 7.26
N LYS A 219 -24.50 1.94 6.43
CA LYS A 219 -24.52 1.85 4.95
C LYS A 219 -23.58 0.78 4.41
N SER A 220 -22.44 0.58 5.06
CA SER A 220 -21.44 -0.41 4.68
C SER A 220 -21.95 -1.83 4.94
N ARG A 221 -22.60 -2.04 6.08
CA ARG A 221 -23.21 -3.34 6.43
C ARG A 221 -24.29 -3.75 5.44
N LEU A 222 -25.07 -2.81 4.92
CA LEU A 222 -26.12 -3.07 3.92
C LEU A 222 -25.55 -3.32 2.52
N LEU A 223 -24.45 -2.66 2.15
CA LEU A 223 -23.82 -2.81 0.84
C LEU A 223 -22.91 -4.04 0.74
N LEU A 224 -22.35 -4.51 1.86
CA LEU A 224 -21.42 -5.63 1.89
C LEU A 224 -21.92 -6.90 1.22
N PRO A 225 -23.19 -7.38 1.44
CA PRO A 225 -23.73 -8.54 0.74
C PRO A 225 -23.86 -8.35 -0.77
N LEU A 226 -24.17 -7.12 -1.21
CA LEU A 226 -24.30 -6.78 -2.64
C LEU A 226 -22.95 -6.76 -3.35
N VAL A 227 -21.92 -6.25 -2.64
CA VAL A 227 -20.54 -6.24 -3.12
C VAL A 227 -20.00 -7.67 -3.21
N ARG A 228 -20.22 -8.50 -2.18
CA ARG A 228 -19.83 -9.92 -2.16
C ARG A 228 -20.45 -10.71 -3.32
N ARG A 229 -21.71 -10.41 -3.68
CA ARG A 229 -22.41 -11.03 -4.82
C ARG A 229 -21.98 -10.50 -6.19
N ARG A 230 -21.02 -9.56 -6.24
CA ARG A 230 -20.47 -8.96 -7.48
C ARG A 230 -21.54 -8.44 -8.44
N LEU A 231 -22.60 -7.83 -7.93
CA LEU A 231 -23.68 -7.30 -8.79
C LEU A 231 -23.12 -6.19 -9.71
N PRO A 232 -23.25 -6.30 -11.05
CA PRO A 232 -22.57 -5.42 -12.00
C PRO A 232 -22.85 -3.93 -11.80
N GLY A 233 -24.10 -3.56 -11.52
CA GLY A 233 -24.48 -2.15 -11.29
C GLY A 233 -23.85 -1.54 -10.05
N VAL A 234 -23.68 -2.29 -8.96
CA VAL A 234 -23.04 -1.82 -7.73
C VAL A 234 -21.56 -1.57 -7.96
N GLN A 235 -20.89 -2.46 -8.70
CA GLN A 235 -19.48 -2.29 -9.04
C GLN A 235 -19.25 -1.05 -9.91
N GLN A 236 -20.10 -0.80 -10.90
CA GLN A 236 -19.99 0.38 -11.77
C GLN A 236 -20.13 1.69 -11.00
N VAL A 237 -21.08 1.78 -10.08
CA VAL A 237 -21.27 2.98 -9.23
C VAL A 237 -20.06 3.21 -8.34
N LEU A 238 -19.48 2.14 -7.77
CA LEU A 238 -18.31 2.24 -6.90
C LEU A 238 -17.06 2.64 -7.69
N VAL A 239 -16.86 2.10 -8.90
CA VAL A 239 -15.77 2.50 -9.81
C VAL A 239 -15.92 3.96 -10.24
N TYR A 240 -17.13 4.42 -10.57
CA TYR A 240 -17.39 5.81 -10.93
C TYR A 240 -17.09 6.76 -9.76
N ARG A 241 -17.56 6.46 -8.54
CA ARG A 241 -17.21 7.22 -7.35
C ARG A 241 -15.70 7.29 -7.12
N ARG A 242 -14.98 6.19 -7.32
CA ARG A 242 -13.52 6.14 -7.19
C ARG A 242 -12.81 7.05 -8.19
N ARG A 243 -13.27 7.11 -9.45
CA ARG A 243 -12.74 8.05 -10.45
C ARG A 243 -12.92 9.51 -10.04
N LEU A 244 -14.10 9.86 -9.53
CA LEU A 244 -14.39 11.22 -9.05
C LEU A 244 -13.57 11.59 -7.80
N ILE A 245 -13.29 10.64 -6.92
CA ILE A 245 -12.47 10.83 -5.72
C ILE A 245 -10.98 10.89 -6.11
N GLY A 246 -10.54 10.07 -7.07
CA GLY A 246 -9.13 9.93 -7.47
C GLY A 246 -8.46 11.24 -7.87
N ASP A 247 -9.17 12.14 -8.56
CA ASP A 247 -8.63 13.44 -8.94
C ASP A 247 -8.43 14.39 -7.75
N ARG A 248 -9.21 14.23 -6.68
CA ARG A 248 -9.07 15.02 -5.45
C ARG A 248 -7.97 14.47 -4.54
N SER A 249 -7.78 13.16 -4.52
CA SER A 249 -6.81 12.47 -3.67
C SER A 249 -5.34 12.78 -3.98
N ARG A 250 -5.05 13.35 -5.15
CA ARG A 250 -3.69 13.77 -5.55
C ARG A 250 -3.27 15.13 -5.02
N ARG A 251 -4.19 15.88 -4.41
CA ARG A 251 -3.89 17.19 -3.84
C ARG A 251 -3.31 17.03 -2.45
N HIS A 252 -2.27 17.79 -2.18
CA HIS A 252 -1.65 17.87 -0.86
C HIS A 252 -1.40 19.32 -0.49
N GLU A 253 -1.31 19.58 0.79
CA GLU A 253 -0.96 20.88 1.37
C GLU A 253 0.05 20.64 2.49
N ILE A 254 1.18 21.34 2.44
CA ILE A 254 2.17 21.32 3.52
C ILE A 254 1.81 22.43 4.50
N VAL A 255 1.52 22.04 5.73
CA VAL A 255 1.00 22.95 6.77
C VAL A 255 1.90 22.95 8.01
N ASP A 256 1.93 24.07 8.72
CA ASP A 256 2.59 24.23 10.00
C ASP A 256 1.68 23.70 11.12
N ALA A 257 1.47 22.39 11.14
CA ALA A 257 0.73 21.72 12.18
C ALA A 257 1.53 20.52 12.67
N PRO A 258 1.50 20.20 13.98
CA PRO A 258 2.22 19.05 14.51
C PRO A 258 1.65 17.76 13.94
N PHE A 259 2.54 16.80 13.71
CA PHE A 259 2.16 15.43 13.46
C PHE A 259 1.42 14.86 14.67
N LYS A 260 0.30 14.19 14.46
CA LYS A 260 -0.41 13.49 15.54
C LYS A 260 0.43 12.30 15.99
N GLU A 261 1.04 12.40 17.15
CA GLU A 261 1.77 11.28 17.74
C GLU A 261 0.85 10.06 17.98
N LYS A 262 1.46 8.89 18.08
CA LYS A 262 0.74 7.65 18.42
C LYS A 262 -0.12 7.87 19.65
N PRO A 263 -1.41 7.55 19.64
CA PRO A 263 -2.12 7.33 20.89
C PRO A 263 -1.39 6.24 21.67
N SER A 264 -1.17 6.45 22.94
CA SER A 264 -0.30 5.64 23.80
C SER A 264 -0.70 4.18 24.00
N ARG A 265 -1.85 3.74 23.47
CA ARG A 265 -2.30 2.32 23.41
C ARG A 265 -3.42 2.15 22.38
N LEU A 266 -3.51 0.94 21.82
CA LEU A 266 -4.72 0.41 21.21
C LEU A 266 -5.66 0.04 22.39
N ASP A 267 -6.63 0.91 22.68
CA ASP A 267 -7.78 0.57 23.50
C ASP A 267 -8.83 -0.12 22.63
#